data_7a2c70172677ed4fe896337e62ae9fff
#
_entry.id   7a2c70172677ed4fe896337e62ae9fff
#
_cell.length_a   1.000
_cell.length_b   1.000
_cell.length_c   1.000
_cell.angle_alpha   90.00
_cell.angle_beta   90.00
_cell.angle_gamma   90.00
#
_symmetry.space_group_name_H-M   'P 1'
#
loop_
_entity.id
_entity.type
_entity.pdbx_description
1 polymer ?
#
loop_
_entity_poly.entity_id
_entity_poly.type
_entity_poly.pdbx_seq_one_letter_code
_entity_poly.pdbx_strand_id
1 'polypeptide(L)'
;MTTKLIKVTDTTLRDAHQSLFATRFNNSTISKLAPLLDKIGYDVLEVWGGATFDSCIRYLNEDPWDRLKMIKRLAPNTNLSMLIRGANLVGYRHYSEEIINEFVSVSADFGIDIFRLFDALNDPGNLETASKAIKNKNKHLQLTICYSTGESGKLETKSTEIYTLNYYINLAKKFVTMGADSLCIKDMAGLLSPYDAYTLITELKNNITIPIQLHNHYTSGLASMTQLKAIEAGVDGVDTCISTVAQKTSQPAIEPLLKTFISNNSTYKTNIDFNQITKIEKILEEEVKKYTSYSINTKFSNIDSGVLIHQIPGGMISNLTSQLNENNNLNKLPQVLDEIPKVRKDLGMPPLVTPISQMVGAQAVSNVMTKSYENISDQVISYLSGNYGKPPGKINKVKFKNLIKTVSKNNENMKSLKIYSDEIKDISQYHPDVLTYALFDETGKNFLLNKSNIYEKPEIETSKSISNNPDREKQDNQVTIQFENKEYTISINVVNKELIANIIKQSEIKNQNINKEKKPENTATPQIKQNNTLNKYKFINSPMAGTVIKYLVKTNDKIKTNQEVAIIESMKMETTLKSDVDGTILEILIAPGGVIQAQEPIIKIN
;
A
#
# COMPACT_ATOMS: atom_id res chain seq x y z
N MET A 1 -24.91 15.08 34.59
CA MET A 1 -24.82 14.35 33.29
C MET A 1 -23.71 13.32 33.45
N THR A 2 -23.93 12.07 33.04
CA THR A 2 -22.90 11.02 33.10
C THR A 2 -21.89 11.28 31.99
N THR A 3 -20.60 11.38 32.32
CA THR A 3 -19.51 11.59 31.35
C THR A 3 -19.34 10.34 30.48
N LYS A 4 -19.45 10.49 29.18
CA LYS A 4 -19.23 9.40 28.21
C LYS A 4 -17.74 9.24 27.89
N LEU A 5 -17.21 8.01 28.05
CA LEU A 5 -15.86 7.66 27.64
C LEU A 5 -15.84 7.39 26.13
N ILE A 6 -14.98 8.08 25.39
CA ILE A 6 -14.72 7.86 23.97
C ILE A 6 -13.42 7.07 23.84
N LYS A 7 -13.50 5.90 23.19
CA LYS A 7 -12.34 5.07 22.88
C LYS A 7 -11.51 5.69 21.77
N VAL A 8 -10.20 5.58 21.89
CA VAL A 8 -9.30 6.13 20.88
C VAL A 8 -8.33 5.06 20.40
N THR A 9 -8.29 4.88 19.08
CA THR A 9 -7.27 4.09 18.40
C THR A 9 -6.20 5.02 17.86
N ASP A 10 -4.93 4.75 18.20
CA ASP A 10 -3.78 5.42 17.58
C ASP A 10 -3.38 4.70 16.29
N THR A 11 -3.16 5.47 15.21
CA THR A 11 -2.75 4.96 13.90
C THR A 11 -1.32 5.35 13.51
N THR A 12 -0.57 5.97 14.42
CA THR A 12 0.80 6.49 14.18
C THR A 12 1.74 5.41 13.65
N LEU A 13 1.65 4.18 14.20
CA LEU A 13 2.53 3.06 13.83
C LEU A 13 2.10 2.31 12.56
N ARG A 14 0.96 2.64 11.95
CA ARG A 14 0.50 2.00 10.73
C ARG A 14 -0.02 2.99 9.69
N ASP A 15 -1.26 3.49 9.80
CA ASP A 15 -1.92 4.23 8.71
C ASP A 15 -1.32 5.63 8.51
N ALA A 16 -0.92 6.31 9.59
CA ALA A 16 -0.35 7.64 9.51
C ALA A 16 0.96 7.66 8.71
N HIS A 17 1.95 6.82 9.06
CA HIS A 17 3.19 6.77 8.31
C HIS A 17 3.05 6.08 6.94
N GLN A 18 2.04 5.23 6.76
CA GLN A 18 1.67 4.72 5.43
C GLN A 18 1.22 5.88 4.53
N SER A 19 0.39 6.76 5.06
CA SER A 19 -0.23 7.85 4.31
C SER A 19 0.74 9.01 4.00
N LEU A 20 1.70 9.28 4.88
CA LEU A 20 2.60 10.44 4.74
C LEU A 20 4.02 10.10 4.29
N PHE A 21 4.51 8.88 4.58
CA PHE A 21 5.90 8.47 4.35
C PHE A 21 5.98 7.11 3.64
N ALA A 22 5.00 6.79 2.82
CA ALA A 22 4.95 5.57 1.99
C ALA A 22 5.29 4.28 2.77
N THR A 23 4.90 4.20 4.05
CA THR A 23 5.14 3.06 4.96
C THR A 23 6.64 2.82 5.23
N ARG A 24 7.46 3.87 5.30
CA ARG A 24 8.93 3.75 5.43
C ARG A 24 9.45 3.73 6.87
N PHE A 25 8.61 3.86 7.91
CA PHE A 25 9.12 3.69 9.28
C PHE A 25 9.70 2.30 9.45
N ASN A 26 10.98 2.25 9.79
CA ASN A 26 11.72 1.01 10.02
C ASN A 26 11.60 0.52 11.47
N ASN A 27 12.09 -0.68 11.76
CA ASN A 27 12.03 -1.29 13.08
C ASN A 27 12.74 -0.45 14.15
N SER A 28 13.79 0.31 13.80
CA SER A 28 14.48 1.20 14.74
C SER A 28 13.56 2.34 15.21
N THR A 29 12.79 2.96 14.32
CA THR A 29 11.81 4.00 14.66
C THR A 29 10.61 3.41 15.41
N ILE A 30 10.04 2.31 14.90
CA ILE A 30 8.89 1.63 15.55
C ILE A 30 9.24 1.22 16.97
N SER A 31 10.44 0.65 17.21
CA SER A 31 10.87 0.20 18.54
C SER A 31 11.04 1.34 19.56
N LYS A 32 11.33 2.55 19.11
CA LYS A 32 11.37 3.72 19.98
C LYS A 32 9.98 4.23 20.35
N LEU A 33 9.04 4.19 19.40
CA LEU A 33 7.71 4.78 19.57
C LEU A 33 6.75 3.83 20.31
N ALA A 34 6.77 2.53 20.01
CA ALA A 34 5.80 1.58 20.56
C ALA A 34 5.72 1.58 22.10
N PRO A 35 6.84 1.54 22.88
CA PRO A 35 6.76 1.54 24.34
C PRO A 35 6.32 2.88 24.92
N LEU A 36 6.39 3.95 24.17
CA LEU A 36 5.92 5.27 24.58
C LEU A 36 4.41 5.38 24.34
N LEU A 37 3.92 4.93 23.21
CA LEU A 37 2.51 4.91 22.86
C LEU A 37 1.70 3.99 23.81
N ASP A 38 2.29 2.87 24.24
CA ASP A 38 1.70 1.93 25.20
C ASP A 38 1.35 2.58 26.57
N LYS A 39 2.01 3.71 26.89
CA LYS A 39 1.83 4.41 28.17
C LYS A 39 0.89 5.60 28.13
N ILE A 40 0.42 5.99 26.96
CA ILE A 40 -0.42 7.19 26.79
C ILE A 40 -1.85 6.97 27.30
N GLY A 41 -2.37 5.74 27.24
CA GLY A 41 -3.75 5.41 27.57
C GLY A 41 -4.66 5.27 26.37
N TYR A 42 -4.11 5.01 25.18
CA TYR A 42 -4.90 4.57 24.01
C TYR A 42 -5.60 3.24 24.30
N ASP A 43 -6.81 3.07 23.79
CA ASP A 43 -7.54 1.80 23.90
C ASP A 43 -6.96 0.75 22.94
N VAL A 44 -6.44 1.20 21.77
CA VAL A 44 -5.90 0.35 20.71
C VAL A 44 -4.75 1.06 20.00
N LEU A 45 -3.71 0.31 19.65
CA LEU A 45 -2.68 0.72 18.69
C LEU A 45 -2.90 -0.04 17.38
N GLU A 46 -3.15 0.66 16.28
CA GLU A 46 -3.17 0.05 14.96
C GLU A 46 -1.72 -0.03 14.46
N VAL A 47 -1.19 -1.25 14.31
CA VAL A 47 0.25 -1.47 14.13
C VAL A 47 0.62 -2.22 12.87
N TRP A 48 -0.33 -2.91 12.24
CA TRP A 48 -0.01 -3.83 11.17
C TRP A 48 -1.09 -3.89 10.09
N GLY A 49 -0.70 -4.31 8.87
CA GLY A 49 -1.60 -4.43 7.73
C GLY A 49 -0.85 -4.69 6.42
N GLY A 50 -1.57 -4.73 5.31
CA GLY A 50 -1.02 -5.10 4.02
C GLY A 50 0.15 -4.24 3.54
N ALA A 51 0.03 -2.91 3.65
CA ALA A 51 1.11 -2.03 3.24
C ALA A 51 2.34 -2.13 4.14
N THR A 52 2.16 -2.41 5.44
CA THR A 52 3.27 -2.65 6.36
C THR A 52 4.01 -3.93 5.98
N PHE A 53 3.27 -5.02 5.77
CA PHE A 53 3.83 -6.29 5.33
C PHE A 53 4.62 -6.14 4.03
N ASP A 54 3.99 -5.58 3.01
CA ASP A 54 4.58 -5.33 1.69
C ASP A 54 5.83 -4.44 1.76
N SER A 55 5.78 -3.35 2.55
CA SER A 55 6.93 -2.45 2.70
C SER A 55 8.10 -3.08 3.44
N CYS A 56 7.86 -3.93 4.42
CA CYS A 56 8.91 -4.66 5.13
C CYS A 56 9.74 -5.50 4.16
N ILE A 57 9.07 -6.29 3.31
CA ILE A 57 9.76 -7.20 2.38
C ILE A 57 10.38 -6.51 1.17
N ARG A 58 9.70 -5.49 0.60
CA ARG A 58 10.16 -4.84 -0.65
C ARG A 58 11.21 -3.77 -0.44
N TYR A 59 11.12 -3.02 0.64
CA TYR A 59 11.87 -1.77 0.77
C TYR A 59 12.73 -1.67 2.01
N LEU A 60 12.31 -2.31 3.11
CA LEU A 60 13.00 -2.17 4.38
C LEU A 60 13.95 -3.34 4.66
N ASN A 61 13.81 -4.44 3.91
CA ASN A 61 14.50 -5.69 4.17
C ASN A 61 14.36 -6.14 5.65
N GLU A 62 13.13 -6.04 6.17
CA GLU A 62 12.77 -6.38 7.55
C GLU A 62 11.71 -7.46 7.54
N ASP A 63 11.82 -8.41 8.48
CA ASP A 63 10.83 -9.46 8.63
C ASP A 63 9.53 -8.88 9.22
N PRO A 64 8.38 -8.97 8.50
CA PRO A 64 7.12 -8.43 8.98
C PRO A 64 6.61 -9.16 10.22
N TRP A 65 6.88 -10.45 10.36
CA TRP A 65 6.46 -11.26 11.50
C TRP A 65 7.28 -10.92 12.76
N ASP A 66 8.59 -10.72 12.61
CA ASP A 66 9.45 -10.28 13.70
C ASP A 66 9.11 -8.88 14.16
N ARG A 67 8.73 -7.99 13.21
CA ARG A 67 8.20 -6.66 13.55
C ARG A 67 6.96 -6.77 14.45
N LEU A 68 6.00 -7.62 14.11
CA LEU A 68 4.79 -7.80 14.90
C LEU A 68 5.11 -8.30 16.32
N LYS A 69 5.94 -9.35 16.43
CA LYS A 69 6.40 -9.87 17.72
C LYS A 69 7.14 -8.81 18.55
N MET A 70 7.97 -8.01 17.90
CA MET A 70 8.69 -6.90 18.54
C MET A 70 7.71 -5.87 19.11
N ILE A 71 6.72 -5.44 18.34
CA ILE A 71 5.73 -4.45 18.80
C ILE A 71 4.94 -5.02 19.99
N LYS A 72 4.47 -6.27 19.93
CA LYS A 72 3.73 -6.89 21.05
C LYS A 72 4.54 -6.94 22.33
N ARG A 73 5.85 -7.23 22.22
CA ARG A 73 6.75 -7.21 23.39
C ARG A 73 6.96 -5.80 23.97
N LEU A 74 6.99 -4.77 23.10
CA LEU A 74 7.26 -3.39 23.49
C LEU A 74 6.01 -2.62 23.92
N ALA A 75 4.83 -3.05 23.49
CA ALA A 75 3.52 -2.50 23.85
C ALA A 75 2.62 -3.61 24.42
N PRO A 76 2.92 -4.16 25.61
CA PRO A 76 2.20 -5.29 26.17
C PRO A 76 0.83 -4.92 26.77
N ASN A 77 0.62 -3.65 27.16
CA ASN A 77 -0.56 -3.22 27.91
C ASN A 77 -1.73 -2.78 27.01
N THR A 78 -1.44 -2.35 25.80
CA THR A 78 -2.43 -1.85 24.86
C THR A 78 -2.80 -2.93 23.83
N ASN A 79 -4.09 -3.05 23.50
CA ASN A 79 -4.54 -3.96 22.45
C ASN A 79 -3.94 -3.58 21.10
N LEU A 80 -3.40 -4.54 20.37
CA LEU A 80 -2.86 -4.34 19.02
C LEU A 80 -3.91 -4.67 17.98
N SER A 81 -4.10 -3.77 17.01
CA SER A 81 -4.96 -4.04 15.87
C SER A 81 -4.21 -4.08 14.55
N MET A 82 -4.77 -4.85 13.62
CA MET A 82 -4.34 -4.88 12.23
C MET A 82 -5.51 -4.65 11.29
N LEU A 83 -5.18 -4.12 10.09
CA LEU A 83 -6.11 -4.02 8.98
C LEU A 83 -5.90 -5.17 7.99
N ILE A 84 -6.94 -5.96 7.72
CA ILE A 84 -6.91 -7.01 6.69
C ILE A 84 -8.07 -6.87 5.68
N ARG A 85 -7.83 -7.34 4.45
CA ARG A 85 -8.71 -7.16 3.30
C ARG A 85 -9.49 -8.44 2.98
N GLY A 86 -10.42 -8.85 3.83
CA GLY A 86 -11.24 -10.04 3.56
C GLY A 86 -10.40 -11.22 3.03
N ALA A 87 -10.85 -11.82 1.94
CA ALA A 87 -10.16 -12.92 1.27
C ALA A 87 -8.80 -12.55 0.64
N ASN A 88 -8.48 -11.25 0.52
CA ASN A 88 -7.17 -10.77 0.04
C ASN A 88 -6.13 -10.63 1.14
N LEU A 89 -6.48 -10.76 2.41
CA LEU A 89 -5.58 -10.63 3.57
C LEU A 89 -4.73 -9.35 3.50
N VAL A 90 -3.41 -9.51 3.39
CA VAL A 90 -2.43 -8.43 3.21
C VAL A 90 -1.98 -8.24 1.76
N GLY A 91 -2.42 -9.14 0.85
CA GLY A 91 -2.07 -9.15 -0.58
C GLY A 91 -3.10 -8.44 -1.46
N TYR A 92 -3.01 -8.72 -2.76
CA TYR A 92 -3.80 -8.03 -3.81
C TYR A 92 -4.69 -8.99 -4.61
N ARG A 93 -4.70 -10.29 -4.28
CA ARG A 93 -5.56 -11.35 -4.87
C ARG A 93 -6.33 -12.08 -3.77
N HIS A 94 -7.33 -12.88 -4.15
CA HIS A 94 -7.97 -13.80 -3.22
C HIS A 94 -7.04 -14.98 -2.91
N TYR A 95 -7.04 -15.40 -1.66
CA TYR A 95 -6.32 -16.58 -1.18
C TYR A 95 -7.27 -17.71 -0.81
N SER A 96 -6.75 -18.95 -0.76
CA SER A 96 -7.51 -20.11 -0.33
C SER A 96 -7.93 -19.99 1.13
N GLU A 97 -9.00 -20.71 1.50
CA GLU A 97 -9.46 -20.75 2.90
C GLU A 97 -8.37 -21.24 3.86
N GLU A 98 -7.53 -22.18 3.41
CA GLU A 98 -6.39 -22.68 4.17
C GLU A 98 -5.40 -21.54 4.51
N ILE A 99 -4.99 -20.75 3.51
CA ILE A 99 -4.08 -19.62 3.70
C ILE A 99 -4.71 -18.54 4.60
N ILE A 100 -6.02 -18.27 4.42
CA ILE A 100 -6.74 -17.29 5.25
C ILE A 100 -6.73 -17.73 6.72
N ASN A 101 -7.07 -18.99 6.99
CA ASN A 101 -7.12 -19.53 8.34
C ASN A 101 -5.74 -19.48 9.01
N GLU A 102 -4.69 -19.92 8.31
CA GLU A 102 -3.33 -19.94 8.84
C GLU A 102 -2.76 -18.54 9.06
N PHE A 103 -2.99 -17.61 8.13
CA PHE A 103 -2.57 -16.22 8.29
C PHE A 103 -3.19 -15.56 9.53
N VAL A 104 -4.49 -15.74 9.72
CA VAL A 104 -5.20 -15.23 10.91
C VAL A 104 -4.67 -15.90 12.18
N SER A 105 -4.45 -17.22 12.13
CA SER A 105 -3.90 -17.97 13.26
C SER A 105 -2.55 -17.43 13.70
N VAL A 106 -1.59 -17.34 12.78
CA VAL A 106 -0.23 -16.86 13.08
C VAL A 106 -0.25 -15.40 13.55
N SER A 107 -1.05 -14.54 12.92
CA SER A 107 -1.18 -13.14 13.32
C SER A 107 -1.72 -12.99 14.75
N ALA A 108 -2.73 -13.80 15.11
CA ALA A 108 -3.30 -13.83 16.45
C ALA A 108 -2.30 -14.32 17.51
N ASP A 109 -1.54 -15.38 17.17
CA ASP A 109 -0.53 -15.96 18.06
C ASP A 109 0.67 -15.03 18.25
N PHE A 110 0.98 -14.17 17.27
CA PHE A 110 2.05 -13.17 17.34
C PHE A 110 1.61 -11.85 17.96
N GLY A 111 0.35 -11.74 18.40
CA GLY A 111 -0.08 -10.70 19.32
C GLY A 111 -1.12 -9.73 18.79
N ILE A 112 -1.74 -9.98 17.63
CA ILE A 112 -2.91 -9.21 17.21
C ILE A 112 -4.12 -9.58 18.09
N ASP A 113 -4.74 -8.56 18.68
CA ASP A 113 -5.91 -8.69 19.54
C ASP A 113 -7.21 -8.32 18.80
N ILE A 114 -7.12 -7.37 17.85
CA ILE A 114 -8.27 -6.85 17.09
C ILE A 114 -7.98 -6.95 15.61
N PHE A 115 -8.83 -7.66 14.88
CA PHE A 115 -8.77 -7.72 13.42
C PHE A 115 -9.81 -6.78 12.83
N ARG A 116 -9.35 -5.67 12.25
CA ARG A 116 -10.16 -4.75 11.46
C ARG A 116 -10.26 -5.32 10.04
N LEU A 117 -11.39 -5.96 9.77
CA LEU A 117 -11.63 -6.72 8.54
C LEU A 117 -12.55 -5.94 7.61
N PHE A 118 -12.09 -5.66 6.38
CA PHE A 118 -12.89 -4.99 5.36
C PHE A 118 -12.86 -5.73 4.03
N ASP A 119 -13.83 -5.46 3.20
CA ASP A 119 -13.82 -5.81 1.78
C ASP A 119 -13.95 -4.55 0.91
N ALA A 120 -13.19 -4.50 -0.18
CA ALA A 120 -13.15 -3.33 -1.05
C ALA A 120 -14.47 -3.05 -1.79
N LEU A 121 -15.35 -4.04 -1.92
CA LEU A 121 -16.68 -3.91 -2.50
C LEU A 121 -17.79 -3.82 -1.45
N ASN A 122 -17.43 -3.89 -0.17
CA ASN A 122 -18.37 -4.11 0.92
C ASN A 122 -19.18 -5.41 0.75
N ASP A 123 -18.62 -6.44 0.08
CA ASP A 123 -19.27 -7.73 -0.09
C ASP A 123 -19.11 -8.61 1.14
N PRO A 124 -20.18 -8.93 1.89
CA PRO A 124 -20.09 -9.79 3.07
C PRO A 124 -19.53 -11.19 2.78
N GLY A 125 -19.75 -11.72 1.54
CA GLY A 125 -19.25 -13.04 1.15
C GLY A 125 -17.71 -13.15 1.23
N ASN A 126 -17.00 -12.08 0.89
CA ASN A 126 -15.53 -12.03 0.95
C ASN A 126 -14.98 -11.98 2.39
N LEU A 127 -15.83 -11.73 3.38
CA LEU A 127 -15.45 -11.60 4.78
C LEU A 127 -15.66 -12.88 5.60
N GLU A 128 -16.45 -13.84 5.08
CA GLU A 128 -16.94 -14.98 5.87
C GLU A 128 -15.83 -15.88 6.42
N THR A 129 -14.88 -16.31 5.59
CA THR A 129 -13.80 -17.22 6.01
C THR A 129 -12.90 -16.55 7.06
N ALA A 130 -12.46 -15.32 6.79
CA ALA A 130 -11.62 -14.57 7.74
C ALA A 130 -12.37 -14.27 9.06
N SER A 131 -13.67 -13.94 9.00
CA SER A 131 -14.49 -13.74 10.20
C SER A 131 -14.56 -14.99 11.09
N LYS A 132 -14.80 -16.16 10.49
CA LYS A 132 -14.80 -17.43 11.21
C LYS A 132 -13.43 -17.74 11.81
N ALA A 133 -12.35 -17.54 11.06
CA ALA A 133 -10.98 -17.76 11.55
C ALA A 133 -10.66 -16.89 12.77
N ILE A 134 -11.01 -15.59 12.74
CA ILE A 134 -10.80 -14.65 13.83
C ILE A 134 -11.59 -15.08 15.09
N LYS A 135 -12.87 -15.44 14.93
CA LYS A 135 -13.70 -15.91 16.02
C LYS A 135 -13.21 -17.22 16.62
N ASN A 136 -12.72 -18.16 15.80
CA ASN A 136 -12.13 -19.43 16.26
C ASN A 136 -10.86 -19.21 17.11
N LYS A 137 -10.14 -18.11 16.88
CA LYS A 137 -8.98 -17.71 17.72
C LYS A 137 -9.39 -16.86 18.94
N ASN A 138 -10.68 -16.69 19.21
CA ASN A 138 -11.21 -15.84 20.29
C ASN A 138 -10.68 -14.41 20.26
N LYS A 139 -10.45 -13.87 19.05
CA LYS A 139 -10.00 -12.49 18.83
C LYS A 139 -11.16 -11.58 18.47
N HIS A 140 -10.98 -10.28 18.71
CA HIS A 140 -12.00 -9.28 18.42
C HIS A 140 -12.14 -9.05 16.91
N LEU A 141 -13.35 -9.30 16.41
CA LEU A 141 -13.72 -9.10 15.01
C LEU A 141 -14.36 -7.72 14.84
N GLN A 142 -13.63 -6.77 14.28
CA GLN A 142 -14.15 -5.47 13.87
C GLN A 142 -14.48 -5.48 12.38
N LEU A 143 -15.74 -5.68 12.01
CA LEU A 143 -16.16 -5.59 10.62
C LEU A 143 -16.28 -4.13 10.17
N THR A 144 -15.82 -3.86 8.96
CA THR A 144 -15.62 -2.51 8.48
C THR A 144 -16.45 -2.24 7.24
N ILE A 145 -17.20 -1.15 7.24
CA ILE A 145 -17.89 -0.61 6.08
C ILE A 145 -17.01 0.46 5.45
N CYS A 146 -16.59 0.26 4.20
CA CYS A 146 -15.95 1.29 3.41
C CYS A 146 -16.99 2.35 3.04
N TYR A 147 -16.85 3.55 3.60
CA TYR A 147 -17.74 4.66 3.28
C TYR A 147 -17.44 5.18 1.89
N SER A 148 -18.50 5.45 1.15
CA SER A 148 -18.44 6.03 -0.18
C SER A 148 -19.74 6.78 -0.45
N THR A 149 -19.75 7.62 -1.46
CA THR A 149 -20.95 8.35 -1.90
C THR A 149 -21.27 8.00 -3.35
N GLY A 150 -22.51 8.26 -3.75
CA GLY A 150 -22.92 8.24 -5.14
C GLY A 150 -22.42 9.46 -5.92
N GLU A 151 -23.05 9.74 -7.05
CA GLU A 151 -22.70 10.90 -7.89
C GLU A 151 -23.02 12.24 -7.19
N SER A 152 -23.99 12.25 -6.27
CA SER A 152 -24.36 13.45 -5.49
C SER A 152 -23.28 13.93 -4.52
N GLY A 153 -22.29 13.07 -4.18
CA GLY A 153 -21.21 13.39 -3.25
C GLY A 153 -21.64 13.48 -1.77
N LYS A 154 -22.85 13.06 -1.40
CA LYS A 154 -23.40 13.12 -0.04
C LYS A 154 -24.13 11.82 0.34
N LEU A 155 -24.45 11.70 1.62
CA LEU A 155 -25.29 10.61 2.14
C LEU A 155 -26.75 10.86 1.74
N GLU A 156 -27.29 9.99 0.89
CA GLU A 156 -28.68 10.11 0.44
C GLU A 156 -29.63 9.34 1.36
N THR A 157 -30.75 9.95 1.73
CA THR A 157 -31.79 9.31 2.54
C THR A 157 -32.91 8.72 1.69
N LYS A 158 -33.17 9.31 0.53
CA LYS A 158 -34.23 8.91 -0.40
C LYS A 158 -33.75 9.07 -1.84
N SER A 159 -32.95 8.14 -2.32
CA SER A 159 -32.39 8.20 -3.67
C SER A 159 -32.42 6.84 -4.34
N THR A 160 -32.35 6.83 -5.66
CA THR A 160 -32.06 5.64 -6.47
C THR A 160 -30.57 5.32 -6.49
N GLU A 161 -29.74 6.13 -5.88
CA GLU A 161 -28.30 5.90 -5.72
C GLU A 161 -28.01 4.70 -4.81
N ILE A 162 -26.81 4.15 -4.94
CA ILE A 162 -26.40 2.93 -4.22
C ILE A 162 -26.13 3.23 -2.75
N TYR A 163 -25.34 4.29 -2.48
CA TYR A 163 -24.84 4.60 -1.13
C TYR A 163 -25.82 5.47 -0.35
N THR A 164 -26.96 4.84 0.00
CA THR A 164 -28.01 5.48 0.81
C THR A 164 -27.82 5.15 2.28
N LEU A 165 -28.49 5.90 3.14
CA LEU A 165 -28.54 5.60 4.57
C LEU A 165 -29.01 4.15 4.84
N ASN A 166 -30.04 3.69 4.10
CA ASN A 166 -30.53 2.31 4.21
C ASN A 166 -29.51 1.26 3.77
N TYR A 167 -28.68 1.57 2.76
CA TYR A 167 -27.57 0.69 2.36
C TYR A 167 -26.65 0.43 3.56
N TYR A 168 -26.21 1.48 4.26
CA TYR A 168 -25.32 1.36 5.40
C TYR A 168 -25.95 0.64 6.58
N ILE A 169 -27.23 0.92 6.90
CA ILE A 169 -27.97 0.24 7.97
C ILE A 169 -28.10 -1.26 7.68
N ASN A 170 -28.47 -1.62 6.46
CA ASN A 170 -28.64 -3.03 6.09
C ASN A 170 -27.31 -3.79 6.13
N LEU A 171 -26.24 -3.16 5.67
CA LEU A 171 -24.92 -3.76 5.72
C LEU A 171 -24.43 -3.93 7.16
N ALA A 172 -24.63 -2.92 8.02
CA ALA A 172 -24.32 -3.01 9.44
C ALA A 172 -25.08 -4.14 10.15
N LYS A 173 -26.40 -4.28 9.89
CA LYS A 173 -27.18 -5.40 10.41
C LYS A 173 -26.64 -6.75 9.93
N LYS A 174 -26.25 -6.86 8.67
CA LYS A 174 -25.63 -8.07 8.13
C LYS A 174 -24.32 -8.39 8.86
N PHE A 175 -23.49 -7.39 9.13
CA PHE A 175 -22.23 -7.57 9.87
C PHE A 175 -22.46 -8.02 11.31
N VAL A 176 -23.49 -7.49 11.98
CA VAL A 176 -23.90 -7.99 13.32
C VAL A 176 -24.24 -9.47 13.24
N THR A 177 -25.03 -9.90 12.23
CA THR A 177 -25.40 -11.33 12.06
C THR A 177 -24.20 -12.22 11.73
N MET A 178 -23.12 -11.66 11.18
CA MET A 178 -21.86 -12.38 10.94
C MET A 178 -20.98 -12.50 12.19
N GLY A 179 -21.42 -11.97 13.33
CA GLY A 179 -20.71 -12.08 14.62
C GLY A 179 -19.68 -10.99 14.88
N ALA A 180 -19.82 -9.82 14.24
CA ALA A 180 -18.98 -8.67 14.56
C ALA A 180 -19.05 -8.27 16.03
N ASP A 181 -17.91 -8.07 16.68
CA ASP A 181 -17.82 -7.54 18.05
C ASP A 181 -17.90 -6.00 18.07
N SER A 182 -17.50 -5.36 16.96
CA SER A 182 -17.70 -3.93 16.71
C SER A 182 -17.77 -3.64 15.21
N LEU A 183 -18.32 -2.47 14.87
CA LEU A 183 -18.39 -1.96 13.51
C LEU A 183 -17.41 -0.80 13.34
N CYS A 184 -16.65 -0.76 12.22
CA CYS A 184 -15.89 0.42 11.82
C CYS A 184 -16.53 1.06 10.59
N ILE A 185 -16.78 2.36 10.63
CA ILE A 185 -17.07 3.17 9.43
C ILE A 185 -15.73 3.73 8.96
N LYS A 186 -15.31 3.33 7.75
CA LYS A 186 -13.99 3.67 7.20
C LYS A 186 -14.12 4.60 6.00
N ASP A 187 -13.81 5.87 6.22
CA ASP A 187 -13.78 6.92 5.20
C ASP A 187 -12.33 7.20 4.77
N MET A 188 -11.86 6.46 3.79
CA MET A 188 -10.48 6.57 3.29
C MET A 188 -10.21 7.82 2.47
N ALA A 189 -11.23 8.39 1.85
CA ALA A 189 -11.08 9.56 0.98
C ALA A 189 -11.39 10.88 1.70
N GLY A 190 -11.93 10.83 2.92
CA GLY A 190 -12.35 12.02 3.65
C GLY A 190 -13.63 12.66 3.09
N LEU A 191 -14.58 11.83 2.63
CA LEU A 191 -15.81 12.25 2.00
C LEU A 191 -16.96 12.51 2.98
N LEU A 192 -16.91 11.88 4.15
CA LEU A 192 -17.96 11.93 5.15
C LEU A 192 -18.05 13.34 5.76
N SER A 193 -19.11 14.06 5.41
CA SER A 193 -19.35 15.40 5.96
C SER A 193 -19.74 15.33 7.44
N PRO A 194 -19.54 16.41 8.22
CA PRO A 194 -19.90 16.43 9.65
C PRO A 194 -21.38 16.10 9.91
N TYR A 195 -22.29 16.64 9.10
CA TYR A 195 -23.73 16.40 9.28
C TYR A 195 -24.18 15.02 8.78
N ASP A 196 -23.54 14.52 7.70
CA ASP A 196 -23.79 13.15 7.25
C ASP A 196 -23.29 12.15 8.31
N ALA A 197 -22.15 12.42 8.96
CA ALA A 197 -21.65 11.61 10.05
C ALA A 197 -22.63 11.59 11.24
N TYR A 198 -23.16 12.75 11.61
CA TYR A 198 -24.18 12.83 12.68
C TYR A 198 -25.40 11.96 12.34
N THR A 199 -25.93 12.10 11.12
CA THR A 199 -27.09 11.34 10.66
C THR A 199 -26.78 9.83 10.61
N LEU A 200 -25.68 9.45 9.97
CA LEU A 200 -25.28 8.05 9.79
C LEU A 200 -25.08 7.36 11.16
N ILE A 201 -24.31 7.98 12.06
CA ILE A 201 -24.00 7.38 13.37
C ILE A 201 -25.28 7.30 14.22
N THR A 202 -26.11 8.35 14.26
CA THR A 202 -27.38 8.30 14.98
C THR A 202 -28.24 7.13 14.51
N GLU A 203 -28.42 6.97 13.20
CA GLU A 203 -29.26 5.91 12.66
C GLU A 203 -28.63 4.52 12.86
N LEU A 204 -27.32 4.39 12.75
CA LEU A 204 -26.65 3.13 13.07
C LEU A 204 -26.83 2.76 14.55
N LYS A 205 -26.68 3.70 15.48
CA LYS A 205 -26.90 3.47 16.94
C LYS A 205 -28.35 3.08 17.26
N ASN A 206 -29.32 3.59 16.48
CA ASN A 206 -30.72 3.18 16.59
C ASN A 206 -30.99 1.75 16.09
N ASN A 207 -30.14 1.22 15.22
CA ASN A 207 -30.39 -0.02 14.49
C ASN A 207 -29.49 -1.20 14.88
N ILE A 208 -28.33 -0.96 15.53
CA ILE A 208 -27.40 -1.99 15.98
C ILE A 208 -26.95 -1.72 17.41
N THR A 209 -26.59 -2.77 18.16
CA THR A 209 -26.21 -2.70 19.58
C THR A 209 -24.71 -2.76 19.82
N ILE A 210 -23.92 -3.21 18.81
CA ILE A 210 -22.47 -3.31 18.94
C ILE A 210 -21.79 -1.94 18.87
N PRO A 211 -20.60 -1.77 19.47
CA PRO A 211 -19.84 -0.52 19.39
C PRO A 211 -19.52 -0.11 17.95
N ILE A 212 -19.50 1.21 17.71
CA ILE A 212 -19.18 1.81 16.42
C ILE A 212 -17.89 2.62 16.55
N GLN A 213 -16.92 2.37 15.67
CA GLN A 213 -15.68 3.11 15.50
C GLN A 213 -15.73 3.94 14.23
N LEU A 214 -15.27 5.20 14.27
CA LEU A 214 -15.09 6.03 13.08
C LEU A 214 -13.59 6.14 12.75
N HIS A 215 -13.24 5.71 11.55
CA HIS A 215 -11.93 5.94 10.93
C HIS A 215 -12.11 6.85 9.72
N ASN A 216 -11.45 7.99 9.69
CA ASN A 216 -11.54 8.93 8.57
C ASN A 216 -10.23 9.65 8.29
N HIS A 217 -9.94 9.84 7.00
CA HIS A 217 -8.76 10.57 6.54
C HIS A 217 -9.03 12.07 6.43
N TYR A 218 -7.98 12.87 6.53
CA TYR A 218 -8.06 14.33 6.58
C TYR A 218 -7.95 15.00 5.19
N THR A 219 -7.93 14.25 4.12
CA THR A 219 -7.65 14.73 2.75
C THR A 219 -8.49 15.94 2.36
N SER A 220 -9.79 15.92 2.66
CA SER A 220 -10.73 17.03 2.36
C SER A 220 -10.71 18.17 3.39
N GLY A 221 -10.02 17.99 4.53
CA GLY A 221 -10.05 18.93 5.64
C GLY A 221 -11.24 18.77 6.60
N LEU A 222 -12.19 17.87 6.34
CA LEU A 222 -13.42 17.73 7.13
C LEU A 222 -13.25 16.89 8.39
N ALA A 223 -12.25 16.02 8.46
CA ALA A 223 -12.22 14.88 9.36
C ALA A 223 -12.34 15.22 10.85
N SER A 224 -11.72 16.29 11.36
CA SER A 224 -11.87 16.67 12.78
C SER A 224 -13.29 17.11 13.11
N MET A 225 -13.94 17.90 12.23
CA MET A 225 -15.34 18.30 12.41
C MET A 225 -16.27 17.08 12.32
N THR A 226 -15.96 16.16 11.41
CA THR A 226 -16.70 14.90 11.23
C THR A 226 -16.61 14.03 12.48
N GLN A 227 -15.42 13.90 13.09
CA GLN A 227 -15.28 13.15 14.36
C GLN A 227 -16.07 13.79 15.49
N LEU A 228 -16.01 15.11 15.64
CA LEU A 228 -16.78 15.80 16.68
C LEU A 228 -18.28 15.55 16.52
N LYS A 229 -18.81 15.65 15.29
CA LYS A 229 -20.23 15.38 15.03
C LYS A 229 -20.62 13.93 15.21
N ALA A 230 -19.73 12.99 14.88
CA ALA A 230 -19.94 11.58 15.16
C ALA A 230 -19.97 11.28 16.67
N ILE A 231 -19.12 11.95 17.47
CA ILE A 231 -19.08 11.83 18.93
C ILE A 231 -20.39 12.36 19.54
N GLU A 232 -20.87 13.49 19.06
CA GLU A 232 -22.16 14.06 19.46
C GLU A 232 -23.34 13.14 19.11
N ALA A 233 -23.26 12.43 17.96
CA ALA A 233 -24.24 11.44 17.52
C ALA A 233 -24.15 10.10 18.26
N GLY A 234 -23.13 9.91 19.09
CA GLY A 234 -23.04 8.73 19.96
C GLY A 234 -22.05 7.65 19.51
N VAL A 235 -21.13 7.92 18.57
CA VAL A 235 -20.05 6.97 18.23
C VAL A 235 -19.28 6.55 19.50
N ASP A 236 -18.79 5.31 19.53
CA ASP A 236 -18.13 4.76 20.72
C ASP A 236 -16.62 4.99 20.70
N GLY A 237 -16.04 5.16 19.49
CA GLY A 237 -14.62 5.41 19.36
C GLY A 237 -14.24 6.09 18.04
N VAL A 238 -13.04 6.68 18.00
CA VAL A 238 -12.47 7.35 16.83
C VAL A 238 -11.02 6.96 16.64
N ASP A 239 -10.55 7.01 15.39
CA ASP A 239 -9.15 6.82 15.04
C ASP A 239 -8.46 8.18 14.90
N THR A 240 -7.28 8.30 15.51
CA THR A 240 -6.45 9.51 15.47
C THR A 240 -4.98 9.14 15.34
N CYS A 241 -4.13 10.11 15.19
CA CYS A 241 -2.68 9.94 15.33
C CYS A 241 -2.07 11.16 16.02
N ILE A 242 -0.79 11.09 16.37
CA ILE A 242 -0.06 12.23 16.94
C ILE A 242 0.09 13.32 15.87
N SER A 243 -0.03 14.59 16.28
CA SER A 243 -0.04 15.77 15.39
C SER A 243 1.08 15.80 14.37
N THR A 244 2.30 15.40 14.74
CA THR A 244 3.47 15.33 13.84
C THR A 244 3.23 14.51 12.57
N VAL A 245 2.36 13.49 12.63
CA VAL A 245 2.04 12.59 11.50
C VAL A 245 0.54 12.60 11.18
N ALA A 246 -0.16 13.66 11.57
CA ALA A 246 -1.59 13.85 11.34
C ALA A 246 -1.88 14.70 10.11
N GLN A 247 -3.18 14.79 9.78
CA GLN A 247 -3.72 15.64 8.72
C GLN A 247 -3.27 15.23 7.30
N LYS A 248 -3.44 16.11 6.32
CA LYS A 248 -3.16 15.84 4.91
C LYS A 248 -3.91 14.56 4.46
N THR A 249 -3.20 13.54 4.02
CA THR A 249 -3.76 12.23 3.66
C THR A 249 -3.82 11.24 4.84
N SER A 250 -3.41 11.66 6.04
CA SER A 250 -3.47 10.87 7.28
C SER A 250 -4.77 11.13 8.06
N GLN A 251 -4.82 10.71 9.33
CA GLN A 251 -5.95 10.88 10.23
C GLN A 251 -5.91 12.24 10.96
N PRO A 252 -7.00 12.63 11.65
CA PRO A 252 -7.00 13.78 12.56
C PRO A 252 -5.99 13.62 13.70
N ALA A 253 -5.41 14.75 14.13
CA ALA A 253 -4.59 14.82 15.32
C ALA A 253 -5.43 14.62 16.57
N ILE A 254 -4.89 13.89 17.55
CA ILE A 254 -5.56 13.65 18.84
C ILE A 254 -5.59 14.89 19.72
N GLU A 255 -4.56 15.73 19.68
CA GLU A 255 -4.35 16.87 20.58
C GLU A 255 -5.50 17.91 20.49
N PRO A 256 -5.95 18.35 19.29
CA PRO A 256 -7.11 19.23 19.18
C PRO A 256 -8.40 18.62 19.74
N LEU A 257 -8.60 17.31 19.57
CA LEU A 257 -9.78 16.63 20.11
C LEU A 257 -9.78 16.64 21.65
N LEU A 258 -8.65 16.30 22.26
CA LEU A 258 -8.49 16.35 23.71
C LEU A 258 -8.71 17.76 24.27
N LYS A 259 -8.15 18.78 23.60
CA LYS A 259 -8.34 20.18 23.97
C LYS A 259 -9.82 20.60 23.90
N THR A 260 -10.54 20.10 22.89
CA THR A 260 -11.98 20.34 22.76
C THR A 260 -12.76 19.77 23.95
N PHE A 261 -12.41 18.57 24.44
CA PHE A 261 -13.04 17.97 25.59
C PHE A 261 -12.74 18.74 26.89
N ILE A 262 -11.51 19.17 27.09
CA ILE A 262 -11.08 19.92 28.28
C ILE A 262 -11.74 21.31 28.33
N SER A 263 -11.83 22.01 27.18
CA SER A 263 -12.23 23.42 27.12
C SER A 263 -13.73 23.68 27.40
N ASN A 264 -14.58 22.68 27.30
CA ASN A 264 -16.04 22.86 27.35
C ASN A 264 -16.69 22.14 28.56
N ASN A 265 -15.95 21.82 29.62
CA ASN A 265 -16.45 20.90 30.66
C ASN A 265 -17.27 19.76 30.04
N SER A 266 -16.72 19.21 28.93
CA SER A 266 -17.40 18.30 28.02
C SER A 266 -17.96 17.09 28.77
N THR A 267 -19.13 16.64 28.33
CA THR A 267 -19.68 15.34 28.74
C THR A 267 -18.86 14.17 28.20
N TYR A 268 -17.81 14.43 27.41
CA TYR A 268 -16.93 13.44 26.83
C TYR A 268 -15.55 13.47 27.48
N LYS A 269 -14.93 12.29 27.63
CA LYS A 269 -13.56 12.12 28.09
C LYS A 269 -12.88 10.94 27.40
N THR A 270 -11.56 10.89 27.46
CA THR A 270 -10.73 9.75 27.07
C THR A 270 -9.84 9.32 28.23
N ASN A 271 -9.16 8.20 28.11
CA ASN A 271 -8.13 7.76 29.06
C ASN A 271 -6.74 8.34 28.73
N ILE A 272 -6.62 9.17 27.71
CA ILE A 272 -5.35 9.64 27.16
C ILE A 272 -4.75 10.73 28.04
N ASP A 273 -3.47 10.57 28.40
CA ASP A 273 -2.67 11.58 29.10
C ASP A 273 -2.04 12.58 28.12
N PHE A 274 -2.58 13.79 28.07
CA PHE A 274 -2.11 14.86 27.21
C PHE A 274 -0.62 15.21 27.42
N ASN A 275 -0.12 15.11 28.67
CA ASN A 275 1.28 15.43 28.96
C ASN A 275 2.26 14.38 28.41
N GLN A 276 1.82 13.14 28.26
CA GLN A 276 2.64 12.10 27.64
C GLN A 276 2.74 12.32 26.11
N ILE A 277 1.65 12.75 25.48
CA ILE A 277 1.65 13.03 24.03
C ILE A 277 2.71 14.07 23.68
N THR A 278 2.79 15.19 24.41
CA THR A 278 3.76 16.26 24.13
C THR A 278 5.23 15.82 24.25
N LYS A 279 5.50 14.80 25.05
CA LYS A 279 6.86 14.21 25.13
C LYS A 279 7.18 13.35 23.91
N ILE A 280 6.21 12.57 23.46
CA ILE A 280 6.36 11.69 22.30
C ILE A 280 6.44 12.51 21.02
N GLU A 281 5.67 13.59 20.91
CA GLU A 281 5.68 14.50 19.76
C GLU A 281 7.11 14.96 19.42
N LYS A 282 7.89 15.39 20.41
CA LYS A 282 9.29 15.79 20.22
C LYS A 282 10.18 14.67 19.69
N ILE A 283 9.98 13.45 20.19
CA ILE A 283 10.74 12.28 19.73
C ILE A 283 10.33 11.93 18.30
N LEU A 284 9.04 11.98 18.00
CA LEU A 284 8.50 11.70 16.69
C LEU A 284 8.94 12.74 15.65
N GLU A 285 9.02 14.03 16.02
CA GLU A 285 9.56 15.09 15.16
C GLU A 285 11.01 14.79 14.72
N GLU A 286 11.86 14.31 15.63
CA GLU A 286 13.24 13.93 15.29
C GLU A 286 13.28 12.66 14.41
N GLU A 287 12.44 11.67 14.70
CA GLU A 287 12.38 10.45 13.89
C GLU A 287 11.86 10.73 12.47
N VAL A 288 10.85 11.57 12.31
CA VAL A 288 10.24 11.92 11.00
C VAL A 288 11.24 12.60 10.06
N LYS A 289 12.23 13.35 10.57
CA LYS A 289 13.29 13.96 9.75
C LYS A 289 14.04 12.97 8.88
N LYS A 290 14.15 11.70 9.31
CA LYS A 290 14.79 10.61 8.56
C LYS A 290 14.03 10.20 7.30
N TYR A 291 12.74 10.55 7.24
CA TYR A 291 11.81 10.10 6.20
C TYR A 291 11.32 11.22 5.29
N THR A 292 11.90 12.42 5.38
CA THR A 292 11.49 13.59 4.59
C THR A 292 11.59 13.37 3.08
N SER A 293 12.53 12.53 2.62
CA SER A 293 12.67 12.15 1.21
C SER A 293 11.48 11.33 0.69
N TYR A 294 10.74 10.66 1.58
CA TYR A 294 9.54 9.89 1.24
C TYR A 294 8.25 10.70 1.46
N SER A 295 8.37 11.91 2.03
CA SER A 295 7.22 12.78 2.24
C SER A 295 6.61 13.17 0.90
N ILE A 296 5.29 13.09 0.81
CA ILE A 296 4.54 13.47 -0.39
C ILE A 296 4.67 14.98 -0.59
N ASN A 297 5.66 15.38 -1.36
CA ASN A 297 5.93 16.78 -1.73
C ASN A 297 5.17 17.13 -3.02
N THR A 298 3.83 17.15 -2.95
CA THR A 298 2.98 17.45 -4.10
C THR A 298 2.07 18.64 -3.81
N LYS A 299 1.34 19.10 -4.83
CA LYS A 299 0.21 20.04 -4.68
C LYS A 299 -0.80 19.57 -3.61
N PHE A 300 -0.81 18.29 -3.29
CA PHE A 300 -1.67 17.60 -2.32
C PHE A 300 -1.08 17.54 -0.89
N SER A 301 0.01 18.26 -0.62
CA SER A 301 0.58 18.33 0.73
C SER A 301 -0.28 19.12 1.73
N ASN A 302 -1.33 19.77 1.26
CA ASN A 302 -2.34 20.49 2.04
C ASN A 302 -3.71 19.80 1.92
N ILE A 303 -4.75 20.49 2.35
CA ILE A 303 -6.14 20.07 2.12
C ILE A 303 -6.42 20.05 0.61
N ASP A 304 -6.93 18.91 0.12
CA ASP A 304 -7.41 18.77 -1.26
C ASP A 304 -8.94 18.76 -1.29
N SER A 305 -9.54 19.91 -1.53
CA SER A 305 -11.00 20.01 -1.68
C SER A 305 -11.52 19.33 -2.97
N GLY A 306 -10.64 19.08 -3.95
CA GLY A 306 -11.01 18.37 -5.18
C GLY A 306 -11.49 16.94 -4.91
N VAL A 307 -11.04 16.31 -3.81
CA VAL A 307 -11.49 14.98 -3.42
C VAL A 307 -13.02 14.91 -3.22
N LEU A 308 -13.65 16.00 -2.81
CA LEU A 308 -15.11 16.07 -2.65
C LEU A 308 -15.85 15.99 -4.00
N ILE A 309 -15.15 16.25 -5.11
CA ILE A 309 -15.68 16.19 -6.48
C ILE A 309 -15.33 14.84 -7.12
N HIS A 310 -14.04 14.50 -7.23
CA HIS A 310 -13.59 13.27 -7.91
C HIS A 310 -13.64 12.02 -7.03
N GLN A 311 -13.78 12.16 -5.70
CA GLN A 311 -13.90 11.07 -4.71
C GLN A 311 -12.69 10.12 -4.67
N ILE A 312 -11.53 10.57 -5.11
CA ILE A 312 -10.31 9.75 -5.22
C ILE A 312 -9.46 9.93 -3.96
N PRO A 313 -9.12 8.85 -3.22
CA PRO A 313 -8.28 8.95 -2.05
C PRO A 313 -6.90 9.56 -2.35
N GLY A 314 -6.36 10.37 -1.44
CA GLY A 314 -5.08 11.07 -1.62
C GLY A 314 -3.91 10.14 -1.93
N GLY A 315 -3.85 8.96 -1.32
CA GLY A 315 -2.82 7.95 -1.63
C GLY A 315 -2.89 7.42 -3.07
N MET A 316 -4.08 7.33 -3.66
CA MET A 316 -4.24 6.97 -5.07
C MET A 316 -3.74 8.09 -6.00
N ILE A 317 -4.07 9.35 -5.71
CA ILE A 317 -3.60 10.50 -6.49
C ILE A 317 -2.07 10.55 -6.49
N SER A 318 -1.46 10.35 -5.34
CA SER A 318 0.01 10.33 -5.22
C SER A 318 0.65 9.26 -6.10
N ASN A 319 0.09 8.05 -6.10
CA ASN A 319 0.58 6.96 -6.95
C ASN A 319 0.40 7.27 -8.44
N LEU A 320 -0.76 7.80 -8.85
CA LEU A 320 -1.02 8.21 -10.23
C LEU A 320 -0.07 9.32 -10.68
N THR A 321 0.16 10.31 -9.81
CA THR A 321 1.08 11.43 -10.10
C THR A 321 2.50 10.93 -10.31
N SER A 322 3.00 10.05 -9.43
CA SER A 322 4.33 9.45 -9.58
C SER A 322 4.44 8.67 -10.90
N GLN A 323 3.48 7.80 -11.18
CA GLN A 323 3.46 6.99 -12.39
C GLN A 323 3.40 7.84 -13.68
N LEU A 324 2.55 8.87 -13.69
CA LEU A 324 2.45 9.76 -14.85
C LEU A 324 3.71 10.62 -15.02
N ASN A 325 4.36 11.01 -13.91
CA ASN A 325 5.62 11.76 -13.95
C ASN A 325 6.77 10.90 -14.46
N GLU A 326 6.92 9.67 -13.98
CA GLU A 326 7.91 8.69 -14.46
C GLU A 326 7.78 8.44 -15.99
N ASN A 327 6.55 8.53 -16.50
CA ASN A 327 6.22 8.35 -17.91
C ASN A 327 6.21 9.67 -18.73
N ASN A 328 6.67 10.80 -18.17
CA ASN A 328 6.63 12.12 -18.79
C ASN A 328 5.23 12.55 -19.28
N ASN A 329 4.16 12.05 -18.64
CA ASN A 329 2.76 12.28 -18.98
C ASN A 329 1.98 13.02 -17.88
N LEU A 330 2.66 13.72 -16.98
CA LEU A 330 2.02 14.44 -15.86
C LEU A 330 0.97 15.48 -16.32
N ASN A 331 1.13 16.04 -17.52
CA ASN A 331 0.18 16.94 -18.15
C ASN A 331 -1.19 16.30 -18.41
N LYS A 332 -1.29 14.99 -18.47
CA LYS A 332 -2.55 14.24 -18.65
C LYS A 332 -3.29 13.94 -17.32
N LEU A 333 -2.69 14.26 -16.17
CA LEU A 333 -3.31 14.02 -14.86
C LEU A 333 -4.75 14.58 -14.75
N PRO A 334 -5.07 15.82 -15.19
CA PRO A 334 -6.45 16.30 -15.13
C PRO A 334 -7.43 15.41 -15.90
N GLN A 335 -7.06 14.95 -17.11
CA GLN A 335 -7.89 14.07 -17.94
C GLN A 335 -8.10 12.70 -17.26
N VAL A 336 -7.08 12.16 -16.60
CA VAL A 336 -7.17 10.91 -15.84
C VAL A 336 -8.11 11.07 -14.65
N LEU A 337 -8.03 12.18 -13.92
CA LEU A 337 -8.95 12.49 -12.80
C LEU A 337 -10.41 12.60 -13.26
N ASP A 338 -10.67 13.16 -14.43
CA ASP A 338 -12.01 13.24 -15.04
C ASP A 338 -12.50 11.88 -15.57
N GLU A 339 -11.60 10.96 -15.89
CA GLU A 339 -11.95 9.63 -16.40
C GLU A 339 -12.27 8.63 -15.28
N ILE A 340 -11.65 8.76 -14.11
CA ILE A 340 -11.84 7.85 -12.97
C ILE A 340 -13.31 7.70 -12.55
N PRO A 341 -14.12 8.78 -12.39
CA PRO A 341 -15.53 8.64 -12.07
C PRO A 341 -16.33 7.86 -13.13
N LYS A 342 -15.96 7.97 -14.41
CA LYS A 342 -16.62 7.26 -15.52
C LYS A 342 -16.30 5.76 -15.46
N VAL A 343 -15.02 5.42 -15.28
CA VAL A 343 -14.59 4.01 -15.11
C VAL A 343 -15.26 3.41 -13.88
N ARG A 344 -15.28 4.13 -12.75
CA ARG A 344 -15.96 3.71 -11.54
C ARG A 344 -17.45 3.41 -11.78
N LYS A 345 -18.15 4.30 -12.49
CA LYS A 345 -19.56 4.13 -12.85
C LYS A 345 -19.77 2.89 -13.71
N ASP A 346 -18.93 2.69 -14.73
CA ASP A 346 -19.00 1.53 -15.63
C ASP A 346 -18.78 0.21 -14.91
N LEU A 347 -17.96 0.20 -13.85
CA LEU A 347 -17.66 -0.96 -13.01
C LEU A 347 -18.67 -1.17 -11.86
N GLY A 348 -19.79 -0.45 -11.82
CA GLY A 348 -20.83 -0.64 -10.81
C GLY A 348 -20.59 0.12 -9.51
N MET A 349 -19.96 1.28 -9.60
CA MET A 349 -19.75 2.22 -8.48
C MET A 349 -19.02 1.62 -7.27
N PRO A 350 -17.96 0.84 -7.40
CA PRO A 350 -17.25 0.31 -6.24
C PRO A 350 -16.67 1.45 -5.37
N PRO A 351 -16.49 1.23 -4.05
CA PRO A 351 -15.70 2.13 -3.22
C PRO A 351 -14.26 2.21 -3.74
N LEU A 352 -13.67 3.41 -3.73
CA LEU A 352 -12.29 3.60 -4.18
C LEU A 352 -11.30 3.29 -3.05
N VAL A 353 -11.22 2.03 -2.66
CA VAL A 353 -10.28 1.51 -1.67
C VAL A 353 -9.41 0.41 -2.31
N THR A 354 -8.23 0.15 -1.74
CA THR A 354 -7.31 -0.89 -2.24
C THR A 354 -7.94 -2.29 -2.15
N PRO A 355 -7.87 -3.15 -3.20
CA PRO A 355 -7.12 -2.96 -4.46
C PRO A 355 -7.92 -2.27 -5.58
N ILE A 356 -9.22 -2.06 -5.41
CA ILE A 356 -10.14 -1.55 -6.45
C ILE A 356 -9.73 -0.16 -6.94
N SER A 357 -9.29 0.72 -6.04
CA SER A 357 -8.83 2.07 -6.43
C SER A 357 -7.68 2.02 -7.43
N GLN A 358 -6.74 1.07 -7.25
CA GLN A 358 -5.60 0.90 -8.17
C GLN A 358 -6.06 0.40 -9.54
N MET A 359 -6.96 -0.60 -9.56
CA MET A 359 -7.54 -1.13 -10.79
C MET A 359 -8.30 -0.04 -11.59
N VAL A 360 -9.16 0.75 -10.92
CA VAL A 360 -9.90 1.86 -11.53
C VAL A 360 -8.95 2.92 -12.06
N GLY A 361 -7.90 3.27 -11.29
CA GLY A 361 -6.89 4.24 -11.69
C GLY A 361 -6.08 3.79 -12.91
N ALA A 362 -5.59 2.56 -12.90
CA ALA A 362 -4.84 1.99 -14.02
C ALA A 362 -5.68 1.95 -15.30
N GLN A 363 -6.96 1.56 -15.20
CA GLN A 363 -7.86 1.55 -16.35
C GLN A 363 -8.16 2.97 -16.86
N ALA A 364 -8.31 3.95 -15.97
CA ALA A 364 -8.51 5.35 -16.37
C ALA A 364 -7.27 5.91 -17.09
N VAL A 365 -6.07 5.61 -16.61
CA VAL A 365 -4.81 5.94 -17.31
C VAL A 365 -4.80 5.30 -18.69
N SER A 366 -5.08 4.01 -18.80
CA SER A 366 -5.15 3.28 -20.08
C SER A 366 -6.14 3.95 -21.05
N ASN A 367 -7.36 4.28 -20.59
CA ASN A 367 -8.37 4.94 -21.41
C ASN A 367 -7.94 6.31 -21.94
N VAL A 368 -7.15 7.07 -21.17
CA VAL A 368 -6.64 8.41 -21.57
C VAL A 368 -5.45 8.29 -22.51
N MET A 369 -4.63 7.24 -22.35
CA MET A 369 -3.43 7.04 -23.19
C MET A 369 -3.76 6.43 -24.55
N THR A 370 -4.79 5.59 -24.62
CA THR A 370 -5.24 4.90 -25.84
C THR A 370 -6.63 5.40 -26.24
N LYS A 371 -7.57 4.51 -26.49
CA LYS A 371 -9.00 4.81 -26.62
C LYS A 371 -9.75 4.12 -25.50
N SER A 372 -10.93 4.67 -25.14
CA SER A 372 -11.77 4.13 -24.07
C SER A 372 -11.98 2.62 -24.23
N TYR A 373 -11.44 1.84 -23.28
CA TYR A 373 -11.52 0.37 -23.22
C TYR A 373 -10.94 -0.38 -24.45
N GLU A 374 -10.04 0.23 -25.21
CA GLU A 374 -9.27 -0.49 -26.23
C GLU A 374 -8.33 -1.51 -25.59
N ASN A 375 -7.68 -1.11 -24.48
CA ASN A 375 -6.85 -1.97 -23.65
C ASN A 375 -7.51 -2.11 -22.25
N ILE A 376 -7.88 -3.32 -21.91
CA ILE A 376 -8.47 -3.65 -20.61
C ILE A 376 -7.47 -4.47 -19.82
N SER A 377 -7.19 -4.02 -18.58
CA SER A 377 -6.24 -4.71 -17.71
C SER A 377 -6.78 -6.07 -17.25
N ASP A 378 -5.87 -7.03 -16.98
CA ASP A 378 -6.22 -8.35 -16.43
C ASP A 378 -7.00 -8.23 -15.12
N GLN A 379 -6.73 -7.21 -14.32
CA GLN A 379 -7.44 -6.93 -13.09
C GLN A 379 -8.90 -6.57 -13.34
N VAL A 380 -9.18 -5.75 -14.36
CA VAL A 380 -10.57 -5.43 -14.75
C VAL A 380 -11.25 -6.68 -15.31
N ILE A 381 -10.54 -7.50 -16.09
CA ILE A 381 -11.08 -8.79 -16.58
C ILE A 381 -11.41 -9.70 -15.40
N SER A 382 -10.53 -9.85 -14.45
CA SER A 382 -10.72 -10.63 -13.22
C SER A 382 -11.87 -10.11 -12.37
N TYR A 383 -12.00 -8.78 -12.25
CA TYR A 383 -13.13 -8.12 -11.58
C TYR A 383 -14.46 -8.44 -12.26
N LEU A 384 -14.53 -8.32 -13.60
CA LEU A 384 -15.72 -8.64 -14.40
C LEU A 384 -16.09 -10.11 -14.33
N SER A 385 -15.11 -10.99 -14.07
CA SER A 385 -15.29 -12.44 -13.84
C SER A 385 -15.88 -12.75 -12.47
N GLY A 386 -15.95 -11.76 -11.57
CA GLY A 386 -16.43 -11.93 -10.20
C GLY A 386 -15.39 -12.45 -9.21
N ASN A 387 -14.10 -12.47 -9.58
CA ASN A 387 -13.02 -12.92 -8.70
C ASN A 387 -12.73 -11.95 -7.55
N TYR A 388 -13.28 -10.74 -7.58
CA TYR A 388 -13.21 -9.76 -6.49
C TYR A 388 -14.48 -9.70 -5.63
N GLY A 389 -15.50 -10.51 -5.93
CA GLY A 389 -16.80 -10.47 -5.26
C GLY A 389 -17.88 -9.70 -6.04
N LYS A 390 -18.93 -9.29 -5.33
CA LYS A 390 -20.09 -8.63 -5.94
C LYS A 390 -19.95 -7.11 -5.83
N PRO A 391 -19.93 -6.38 -6.97
CA PRO A 391 -19.96 -4.91 -6.94
C PRO A 391 -21.28 -4.41 -6.32
N PRO A 392 -21.25 -3.24 -5.65
CA PRO A 392 -22.45 -2.69 -5.01
C PRO A 392 -23.54 -2.27 -6.02
N GLY A 393 -23.15 -1.92 -7.24
CA GLY A 393 -24.04 -1.53 -8.31
C GLY A 393 -23.93 -2.37 -9.57
N LYS A 394 -24.69 -2.01 -10.59
CA LYS A 394 -24.72 -2.75 -11.85
C LYS A 394 -23.55 -2.37 -12.75
N ILE A 395 -22.80 -3.36 -13.20
CA ILE A 395 -21.74 -3.20 -14.21
C ILE A 395 -22.38 -2.84 -15.57
N ASN A 396 -21.73 -1.97 -16.33
CA ASN A 396 -22.15 -1.57 -17.68
C ASN A 396 -21.90 -2.70 -18.69
N LYS A 397 -22.85 -3.65 -18.77
CA LYS A 397 -22.74 -4.83 -19.64
C LYS A 397 -22.58 -4.51 -21.13
N VAL A 398 -23.00 -3.32 -21.58
CA VAL A 398 -22.89 -2.92 -22.99
C VAL A 398 -21.42 -2.71 -23.37
N LYS A 399 -20.69 -1.98 -22.54
CA LYS A 399 -19.25 -1.72 -22.76
C LYS A 399 -18.38 -2.98 -22.68
N PHE A 400 -18.75 -3.93 -21.82
CA PHE A 400 -17.97 -5.14 -21.57
C PHE A 400 -18.56 -6.41 -22.22
N LYS A 401 -19.50 -6.27 -23.20
CA LYS A 401 -20.26 -7.39 -23.80
C LYS A 401 -19.37 -8.49 -24.38
N ASN A 402 -18.31 -8.12 -25.05
CA ASN A 402 -17.41 -9.08 -25.71
C ASN A 402 -16.53 -9.83 -24.68
N LEU A 403 -16.15 -9.17 -23.58
CA LEU A 403 -15.34 -9.75 -22.52
C LEU A 403 -16.12 -10.69 -21.62
N ILE A 404 -17.34 -10.30 -21.22
CA ILE A 404 -18.19 -11.11 -20.34
C ILE A 404 -18.54 -12.47 -20.99
N LYS A 405 -18.56 -12.54 -22.33
CA LYS A 405 -18.81 -13.79 -23.06
C LYS A 405 -17.60 -14.75 -23.09
N THR A 406 -16.38 -14.21 -23.04
CA THR A 406 -15.14 -14.99 -23.13
C THR A 406 -14.59 -15.37 -21.76
N VAL A 407 -15.04 -14.70 -20.71
CA VAL A 407 -14.60 -14.95 -19.35
C VAL A 407 -15.42 -16.12 -18.77
N SER A 408 -14.91 -17.34 -18.91
CA SER A 408 -15.27 -18.44 -18.03
C SER A 408 -14.74 -18.12 -16.62
N LYS A 409 -15.48 -18.45 -15.56
CA LYS A 409 -14.95 -18.46 -14.20
C LYS A 409 -13.74 -19.41 -14.21
N ASN A 410 -12.56 -18.86 -14.38
CA ASN A 410 -11.34 -19.58 -14.05
C ASN A 410 -11.36 -19.72 -12.53
N ASN A 411 -11.86 -20.86 -12.04
CA ASN A 411 -11.42 -21.37 -10.76
C ASN A 411 -9.93 -21.66 -10.95
N GLU A 412 -9.09 -20.65 -10.77
CA GLU A 412 -7.67 -20.90 -10.60
C GLU A 412 -7.55 -21.93 -9.49
N ASN A 413 -6.92 -23.06 -9.76
CA ASN A 413 -6.59 -24.06 -8.76
C ASN A 413 -5.63 -23.39 -7.77
N MET A 414 -6.19 -22.82 -6.70
CA MET A 414 -5.40 -22.17 -5.65
C MET A 414 -4.47 -23.23 -5.05
N LYS A 415 -3.17 -22.96 -5.06
CA LYS A 415 -2.16 -23.84 -4.46
C LYS A 415 -2.44 -23.99 -2.96
N SER A 416 -2.26 -25.21 -2.44
CA SER A 416 -2.27 -25.47 -0.99
C SER A 416 -0.98 -24.98 -0.32
N LEU A 417 -1.01 -24.75 0.98
CA LEU A 417 0.19 -24.39 1.75
C LEU A 417 1.31 -25.43 1.63
N LYS A 418 0.95 -26.70 1.47
CA LYS A 418 1.93 -27.77 1.26
C LYS A 418 2.73 -27.53 -0.01
N ILE A 419 2.10 -27.14 -1.12
CA ILE A 419 2.81 -26.82 -2.37
C ILE A 419 3.78 -25.67 -2.17
N TYR A 420 3.35 -24.58 -1.52
CA TYR A 420 4.23 -23.44 -1.20
C TYR A 420 5.40 -23.86 -0.29
N SER A 421 5.15 -24.71 0.71
CA SER A 421 6.19 -25.25 1.58
C SER A 421 7.22 -26.08 0.81
N ASP A 422 6.76 -26.97 -0.08
CA ASP A 422 7.64 -27.82 -0.90
C ASP A 422 8.49 -26.96 -1.88
N GLU A 423 7.94 -25.86 -2.39
CA GLU A 423 8.63 -24.95 -3.32
C GLU A 423 9.77 -24.15 -2.66
N ILE A 424 9.72 -23.90 -1.35
CA ILE A 424 10.76 -23.14 -0.62
C ILE A 424 11.48 -23.95 0.46
N LYS A 425 11.32 -25.27 0.50
CA LYS A 425 11.91 -26.13 1.53
C LYS A 425 13.42 -25.98 1.70
N ASP A 426 14.13 -25.67 0.60
CA ASP A 426 15.58 -25.45 0.56
C ASP A 426 15.98 -24.03 1.02
N ILE A 427 15.01 -23.12 1.22
CA ILE A 427 15.21 -21.73 1.67
C ILE A 427 14.80 -21.60 3.13
N SER A 428 13.60 -22.05 3.48
CA SER A 428 13.07 -22.02 4.84
C SER A 428 11.98 -23.07 5.04
N GLN A 429 11.97 -23.64 6.24
CA GLN A 429 10.90 -24.53 6.74
C GLN A 429 10.06 -23.83 7.82
N TYR A 430 10.36 -22.57 8.13
CA TYR A 430 9.62 -21.81 9.12
C TYR A 430 8.24 -21.41 8.58
N HIS A 431 7.20 -21.85 9.27
CA HIS A 431 5.80 -21.69 8.80
C HIS A 431 5.40 -20.27 8.40
N PRO A 432 5.75 -19.19 9.14
CA PRO A 432 5.49 -17.83 8.70
C PRO A 432 6.22 -17.42 7.42
N ASP A 433 7.38 -18.00 7.11
CA ASP A 433 8.08 -17.75 5.84
C ASP A 433 7.34 -18.42 4.67
N VAL A 434 6.74 -19.60 4.88
CA VAL A 434 5.84 -20.23 3.90
C VAL A 434 4.64 -19.33 3.59
N LEU A 435 4.05 -18.73 4.62
CA LEU A 435 2.96 -17.75 4.43
C LEU A 435 3.45 -16.51 3.69
N THR A 436 4.65 -16.00 3.99
CA THR A 436 5.24 -14.86 3.27
C THR A 436 5.37 -15.16 1.77
N TYR A 437 5.85 -16.35 1.43
CA TYR A 437 5.93 -16.79 0.04
C TYR A 437 4.55 -16.97 -0.60
N ALA A 438 3.62 -17.62 0.08
CA ALA A 438 2.26 -17.81 -0.44
C ALA A 438 1.51 -16.50 -0.70
N LEU A 439 1.80 -15.45 0.08
CA LEU A 439 1.18 -14.13 -0.03
C LEU A 439 1.81 -13.23 -1.10
N PHE A 440 3.13 -13.36 -1.34
CA PHE A 440 3.89 -12.42 -2.18
C PHE A 440 4.73 -13.10 -3.27
N ASP A 441 4.51 -14.37 -3.54
CA ASP A 441 5.13 -15.14 -4.63
C ASP A 441 6.65 -14.86 -4.76
N GLU A 442 7.14 -14.48 -5.94
CA GLU A 442 8.56 -14.24 -6.20
C GLU A 442 9.16 -13.11 -5.34
N THR A 443 8.38 -12.08 -5.02
CA THR A 443 8.85 -11.01 -4.10
C THR A 443 9.12 -11.56 -2.71
N GLY A 444 8.21 -12.40 -2.19
CA GLY A 444 8.40 -13.08 -0.91
C GLY A 444 9.59 -14.02 -0.94
N LYS A 445 9.75 -14.79 -2.01
CA LYS A 445 10.89 -15.70 -2.19
C LYS A 445 12.24 -14.97 -2.22
N ASN A 446 12.33 -13.88 -2.97
CA ASN A 446 13.54 -13.07 -3.04
C ASN A 446 13.91 -12.46 -1.67
N PHE A 447 12.91 -12.02 -0.91
CA PHE A 447 13.12 -11.56 0.46
C PHE A 447 13.69 -12.67 1.34
N LEU A 448 13.13 -13.90 1.29
CA LEU A 448 13.59 -15.04 2.09
C LEU A 448 15.01 -15.48 1.73
N LEU A 449 15.38 -15.46 0.45
CA LEU A 449 16.75 -15.72 -0.01
C LEU A 449 17.73 -14.68 0.56
N ASN A 450 17.36 -13.41 0.57
CA ASN A 450 18.19 -12.36 1.16
C ASN A 450 18.30 -12.51 2.69
N LYS A 451 17.19 -12.90 3.35
CA LYS A 451 17.15 -13.16 4.79
C LYS A 451 18.09 -14.30 5.17
N SER A 452 18.09 -15.43 4.46
CA SER A 452 18.97 -16.58 4.71
C SER A 452 20.46 -16.21 4.58
N ASN A 453 20.83 -15.44 3.58
CA ASN A 453 22.20 -14.95 3.37
C ASN A 453 22.72 -14.05 4.51
N ILE A 454 21.84 -13.39 5.26
CA ILE A 454 22.21 -12.56 6.42
C ILE A 454 22.45 -13.42 7.65
N TYR A 455 21.71 -14.52 7.82
CA TYR A 455 21.81 -15.40 8.98
C TYR A 455 22.90 -16.48 8.85
N GLU A 456 23.43 -16.78 7.66
CA GLU A 456 24.51 -17.73 7.45
C GLU A 456 25.93 -17.19 7.78
N LYS A 457 26.06 -15.96 8.29
CA LYS A 457 27.34 -15.45 8.81
C LYS A 457 27.18 -14.91 10.23
N PRO A 458 27.42 -15.75 11.23
CA PRO A 458 28.64 -15.56 12.00
C PRO A 458 29.34 -16.90 12.32
N GLU A 459 30.47 -17.18 11.74
CA GLU A 459 31.45 -17.97 12.41
C GLU A 459 31.91 -17.20 13.65
N ILE A 460 31.54 -17.72 14.80
CA ILE A 460 32.09 -17.30 16.08
C ILE A 460 33.56 -17.72 16.07
N GLU A 461 34.45 -16.83 15.71
CA GLU A 461 35.85 -16.99 16.05
C GLU A 461 36.00 -17.00 17.58
N THR A 462 36.21 -18.18 18.11
CA THR A 462 36.55 -18.40 19.50
C THR A 462 37.77 -17.54 19.87
N SER A 463 37.59 -16.77 20.92
CA SER A 463 38.55 -15.92 21.58
C SER A 463 39.94 -16.56 21.68
N LYS A 464 40.90 -16.06 20.92
CA LYS A 464 42.33 -16.15 21.27
C LYS A 464 42.68 -14.90 22.08
N SER A 465 43.22 -15.17 23.25
CA SER A 465 43.72 -14.24 24.22
C SER A 465 44.57 -13.12 23.57
N ILE A 466 44.17 -11.87 23.80
CA ILE A 466 44.91 -10.68 23.40
C ILE A 466 46.07 -10.51 24.40
N SER A 467 47.29 -10.73 23.95
CA SER A 467 48.50 -10.24 24.63
C SER A 467 48.66 -8.77 24.27
N ASN A 468 48.70 -7.92 25.30
CA ASN A 468 49.01 -6.50 25.19
C ASN A 468 50.38 -6.28 24.57
N ASN A 469 50.42 -5.55 23.46
CA ASN A 469 51.62 -4.89 23.00
C ASN A 469 51.23 -3.45 22.51
N PRO A 470 51.70 -2.37 23.15
CA PRO A 470 51.39 -1.04 22.72
C PRO A 470 52.44 -0.62 21.71
N ASP A 471 52.07 -0.50 20.44
CA ASP A 471 52.68 0.33 19.41
C ASP A 471 52.22 -0.14 18.01
N ARG A 472 51.11 0.37 17.53
CA ARG A 472 50.79 0.46 16.09
C ARG A 472 50.10 1.78 15.81
N GLU A 473 50.79 2.60 15.00
CA GLU A 473 50.32 3.86 14.45
C GLU A 473 48.95 3.74 13.81
N LYS A 474 48.09 4.70 14.15
CA LYS A 474 46.79 4.94 13.49
C LYS A 474 47.05 5.42 12.07
N GLN A 475 46.84 4.62 11.06
CA GLN A 475 46.62 5.11 9.69
C GLN A 475 45.20 5.64 9.59
N ASP A 476 45.09 6.98 9.57
CA ASP A 476 43.85 7.68 9.25
C ASP A 476 43.54 7.49 7.76
N ASN A 477 42.50 6.69 7.44
CA ASN A 477 41.97 6.60 6.09
C ASN A 477 41.09 7.83 5.81
N GLN A 478 41.70 8.87 5.28
CA GLN A 478 40.99 10.07 4.85
C GLN A 478 40.94 10.14 3.32
N VAL A 479 39.78 10.44 2.77
CA VAL A 479 39.59 10.75 1.34
C VAL A 479 39.22 12.22 1.20
N THR A 480 40.01 12.93 0.42
CA THR A 480 39.81 14.36 0.14
C THR A 480 39.10 14.49 -1.24
N ILE A 481 37.96 15.15 -1.28
CA ILE A 481 37.19 15.42 -2.50
C ILE A 481 37.17 16.92 -2.74
N GLN A 482 37.54 17.38 -3.93
CA GLN A 482 37.38 18.77 -4.36
C GLN A 482 36.09 18.95 -5.15
N PHE A 483 35.24 19.87 -4.68
CA PHE A 483 33.99 20.22 -5.35
C PHE A 483 33.79 21.74 -5.29
N GLU A 484 33.54 22.39 -6.43
CA GLU A 484 33.33 23.85 -6.56
C GLU A 484 34.38 24.71 -5.84
N ASN A 485 35.67 24.43 -6.05
CA ASN A 485 36.83 25.12 -5.41
C ASN A 485 36.86 25.02 -3.87
N LYS A 486 36.18 24.05 -3.28
CA LYS A 486 36.26 23.71 -1.85
C LYS A 486 36.73 22.27 -1.69
N GLU A 487 37.58 22.09 -0.68
CA GLU A 487 38.15 20.81 -0.33
C GLU A 487 37.38 20.22 0.88
N TYR A 488 36.90 18.99 0.75
CA TYR A 488 36.18 18.26 1.79
C TYR A 488 36.96 17.00 2.17
N THR A 489 37.40 16.92 3.40
CA THR A 489 38.08 15.74 3.93
C THR A 489 37.09 14.88 4.71
N ILE A 490 36.91 13.64 4.29
CA ILE A 490 36.00 12.68 4.91
C ILE A 490 36.81 11.53 5.51
N SER A 491 36.68 11.33 6.81
CA SER A 491 37.25 10.14 7.49
C SER A 491 36.31 8.94 7.28
N ILE A 492 36.80 7.87 6.65
CA ILE A 492 36.02 6.67 6.31
C ILE A 492 36.43 5.51 7.20
N ASN A 493 35.54 5.08 8.08
CA ASN A 493 35.66 3.79 8.76
C ASN A 493 35.08 2.70 7.86
N VAL A 494 35.96 1.96 7.16
CA VAL A 494 35.53 1.03 6.12
C VAL A 494 35.48 -0.40 6.64
N VAL A 495 34.33 -1.01 6.47
CA VAL A 495 34.11 -2.44 6.71
C VAL A 495 34.21 -3.25 5.40
N ASN A 496 34.14 -2.63 4.20
CA ASN A 496 34.19 -3.36 2.94
C ASN A 496 34.97 -2.64 1.83
N LYS A 497 36.14 -3.16 1.46
CA LYS A 497 37.04 -2.61 0.44
C LYS A 497 36.51 -2.73 -1.01
N GLU A 498 35.65 -3.69 -1.31
CA GLU A 498 35.09 -3.90 -2.66
C GLU A 498 34.07 -2.83 -3.07
N LEU A 499 33.32 -2.29 -2.11
CA LEU A 499 32.36 -1.24 -2.37
C LEU A 499 33.04 0.06 -2.83
N ILE A 500 34.20 0.38 -2.26
CA ILE A 500 35.00 1.57 -2.62
C ILE A 500 35.61 1.42 -4.00
N ALA A 501 36.12 0.24 -4.35
CA ALA A 501 36.67 -0.01 -5.67
C ALA A 501 35.62 0.15 -6.78
N ASN A 502 34.35 -0.23 -6.52
CA ASN A 502 33.25 -0.04 -7.46
C ASN A 502 32.81 1.42 -7.61
N ILE A 503 32.82 2.19 -6.52
CA ILE A 503 32.47 3.63 -6.53
C ILE A 503 33.54 4.41 -7.31
N ILE A 504 34.83 4.12 -7.10
CA ILE A 504 35.94 4.75 -7.81
C ILE A 504 35.88 4.42 -9.31
N LYS A 505 35.60 3.17 -9.68
CA LYS A 505 35.46 2.74 -11.06
C LYS A 505 34.29 3.40 -11.80
N GLN A 506 33.16 3.61 -11.11
CA GLN A 506 32.01 4.34 -11.68
C GLN A 506 32.26 5.84 -11.82
N SER A 507 33.06 6.47 -10.94
CA SER A 507 33.44 7.88 -11.06
C SER A 507 34.42 8.12 -12.21
N GLU A 508 35.35 7.20 -12.47
CA GLU A 508 36.27 7.28 -13.61
C GLU A 508 35.57 7.16 -14.96
N ILE A 509 34.53 6.32 -15.07
CA ILE A 509 33.71 6.17 -16.28
C ILE A 509 32.87 7.44 -16.55
N LYS A 510 32.38 8.12 -15.49
CA LYS A 510 31.65 9.40 -15.65
C LYS A 510 32.56 10.56 -16.08
N ASN A 511 33.78 10.61 -15.59
CA ASN A 511 34.73 11.67 -15.95
C ASN A 511 35.26 11.57 -17.38
N GLN A 512 35.26 10.39 -17.99
CA GLN A 512 35.64 10.24 -19.41
C GLN A 512 34.54 10.72 -20.38
N ASN A 513 33.27 10.79 -19.92
CA ASN A 513 32.15 11.26 -20.73
C ASN A 513 31.91 12.80 -20.67
N ILE A 514 32.45 13.49 -19.68
CA ILE A 514 32.22 14.95 -19.51
C ILE A 514 33.16 15.81 -20.40
N ASN A 515 34.24 15.25 -20.95
CA ASN A 515 35.21 16.02 -21.75
C ASN A 515 34.91 16.05 -23.26
N LYS A 516 33.70 15.69 -23.70
CA LYS A 516 33.33 15.68 -25.14
C LYS A 516 32.14 16.55 -25.53
N GLU A 517 31.68 17.47 -24.69
CA GLU A 517 30.63 18.40 -25.13
C GLU A 517 31.20 19.80 -25.40
N LYS A 518 31.45 20.08 -26.70
CA LYS A 518 31.59 21.42 -27.25
C LYS A 518 30.22 21.99 -27.60
N LYS A 519 30.07 23.30 -27.36
CA LYS A 519 28.91 24.18 -27.61
C LYS A 519 28.17 23.91 -28.93
N PRO A 520 26.84 24.10 -28.95
CA PRO A 520 26.08 24.03 -30.21
C PRO A 520 26.08 25.39 -30.93
N GLU A 521 26.45 25.38 -32.20
CA GLU A 521 26.10 26.39 -33.19
C GLU A 521 24.77 26.01 -33.84
N ASN A 522 23.94 27.04 -34.05
CA ASN A 522 22.69 26.98 -34.82
C ASN A 522 22.91 26.58 -36.23
N THR A 523 22.29 25.48 -36.70
CA THR A 523 21.96 25.34 -38.13
C THR A 523 20.81 24.35 -38.31
N ALA A 524 19.88 24.81 -39.12
CA ALA A 524 18.80 24.22 -39.90
C ALA A 524 18.53 22.71 -39.83
N THR A 525 17.26 22.40 -39.64
CA THR A 525 16.59 21.12 -39.76
C THR A 525 16.90 20.41 -41.11
N PRO A 526 17.44 19.19 -41.11
CA PRO A 526 17.35 18.35 -42.28
C PRO A 526 16.11 17.47 -42.24
N GLN A 527 15.28 17.58 -43.23
CA GLN A 527 14.23 16.61 -43.54
C GLN A 527 14.86 15.23 -43.71
N ILE A 528 14.53 14.29 -42.81
CA ILE A 528 14.90 12.89 -42.99
C ILE A 528 13.95 12.27 -44.01
N LYS A 529 14.48 11.97 -45.18
CA LYS A 529 13.84 11.11 -46.16
C LYS A 529 13.61 9.74 -45.55
N GLN A 530 12.34 9.31 -45.53
CA GLN A 530 11.96 7.93 -45.24
C GLN A 530 12.64 6.98 -46.22
N ASN A 531 13.68 6.30 -45.76
CA ASN A 531 14.14 5.10 -46.45
C ASN A 531 13.33 3.91 -45.91
N ASN A 532 12.44 3.40 -46.74
CA ASN A 532 11.78 2.11 -46.59
C ASN A 532 12.82 0.98 -46.66
N THR A 533 13.43 0.63 -45.54
CA THR A 533 14.05 -0.68 -45.35
C THR A 533 13.06 -1.52 -44.55
N LEU A 534 12.53 -2.57 -45.15
CA LEU A 534 11.67 -3.60 -44.58
C LEU A 534 12.16 -3.96 -43.17
N ASN A 535 11.32 -3.69 -42.14
CA ASN A 535 11.58 -4.06 -40.76
C ASN A 535 11.70 -5.59 -40.67
N LYS A 536 12.94 -6.08 -40.55
CA LYS A 536 13.29 -7.50 -40.45
C LYS A 536 12.98 -8.11 -39.08
N TYR A 537 12.59 -7.29 -38.12
CA TYR A 537 12.39 -7.71 -36.73
C TYR A 537 11.06 -7.20 -36.18
N LYS A 538 10.43 -8.02 -35.34
CA LYS A 538 9.26 -7.65 -34.55
C LYS A 538 9.67 -7.44 -33.10
N PHE A 539 8.83 -6.76 -32.31
CA PHE A 539 9.08 -6.51 -30.89
C PHE A 539 7.84 -6.85 -30.10
N ILE A 540 8.05 -7.43 -28.91
CA ILE A 540 7.02 -7.50 -27.89
C ILE A 540 7.21 -6.29 -27.00
N ASN A 541 6.19 -5.44 -26.97
CA ASN A 541 6.20 -4.19 -26.22
C ASN A 541 5.45 -4.36 -24.90
N SER A 542 5.88 -3.61 -23.87
CA SER A 542 5.12 -3.55 -22.62
C SER A 542 3.79 -2.83 -22.85
N PRO A 543 2.64 -3.37 -22.41
CA PRO A 543 1.36 -2.69 -22.54
C PRO A 543 1.21 -1.51 -21.56
N MET A 544 2.04 -1.46 -20.51
CA MET A 544 1.99 -0.47 -19.43
C MET A 544 3.38 -0.18 -18.87
N ALA A 545 3.51 0.95 -18.18
CA ALA A 545 4.72 1.24 -17.43
C ALA A 545 4.79 0.39 -16.15
N GLY A 546 6.00 -0.01 -15.78
CA GLY A 546 6.22 -0.85 -14.61
C GLY A 546 7.66 -1.31 -14.47
N THR A 547 7.85 -2.45 -13.82
CA THR A 547 9.16 -3.10 -13.64
C THR A 547 9.06 -4.54 -14.12
N VAL A 548 10.04 -5.00 -14.88
CA VAL A 548 10.13 -6.42 -15.28
C VAL A 548 10.52 -7.25 -14.06
N ILE A 549 9.64 -8.15 -13.63
CA ILE A 549 9.94 -9.06 -12.51
C ILE A 549 10.78 -10.23 -13.00
N LYS A 550 10.31 -10.93 -14.03
CA LYS A 550 11.04 -12.04 -14.66
C LYS A 550 10.55 -12.33 -16.06
N TYR A 551 11.40 -12.99 -16.86
CA TYR A 551 11.02 -13.58 -18.11
C TYR A 551 10.66 -15.07 -17.92
N LEU A 552 9.64 -15.52 -18.64
CA LEU A 552 9.20 -16.92 -18.69
C LEU A 552 9.81 -17.67 -19.89
N VAL A 553 10.58 -16.97 -20.68
CA VAL A 553 11.23 -17.41 -21.93
C VAL A 553 12.69 -16.96 -21.97
N LYS A 554 13.49 -17.58 -22.82
CA LYS A 554 14.93 -17.29 -23.00
C LYS A 554 15.22 -16.96 -24.46
N THR A 555 16.39 -16.37 -24.72
CA THR A 555 16.93 -16.17 -26.07
C THR A 555 16.98 -17.51 -26.81
N ASN A 556 16.57 -17.52 -28.09
CA ASN A 556 16.39 -18.66 -28.98
C ASN A 556 15.13 -19.52 -28.74
N ASP A 557 14.29 -19.21 -27.77
CA ASP A 557 12.99 -19.88 -27.63
C ASP A 557 12.06 -19.50 -28.78
N LYS A 558 11.30 -20.49 -29.27
CA LYS A 558 10.18 -20.28 -30.19
C LYS A 558 8.92 -19.98 -29.40
N ILE A 559 8.30 -18.86 -29.68
CA ILE A 559 7.08 -18.41 -29.02
C ILE A 559 5.92 -18.34 -30.01
N LYS A 560 4.71 -18.51 -29.46
CA LYS A 560 3.44 -18.38 -30.18
C LYS A 560 2.63 -17.20 -29.65
N THR A 561 1.75 -16.68 -30.48
CA THR A 561 0.74 -15.69 -30.07
C THR A 561 -0.06 -16.21 -28.86
N ASN A 562 -0.27 -15.35 -27.88
CA ASN A 562 -0.86 -15.62 -26.55
C ASN A 562 -0.01 -16.47 -25.61
N GLN A 563 1.24 -16.81 -25.96
CA GLN A 563 2.17 -17.43 -25.02
C GLN A 563 2.66 -16.42 -23.99
N GLU A 564 2.73 -16.82 -22.74
CA GLU A 564 3.27 -16.01 -21.64
C GLU A 564 4.79 -15.88 -21.78
N VAL A 565 5.29 -14.64 -21.75
CA VAL A 565 6.71 -14.34 -22.03
C VAL A 565 7.42 -13.62 -20.90
N ALA A 566 6.71 -12.83 -20.10
CA ALA A 566 7.30 -12.12 -18.97
C ALA A 566 6.25 -11.83 -17.90
N ILE A 567 6.70 -11.57 -16.68
CA ILE A 567 5.90 -10.99 -15.60
C ILE A 567 6.41 -9.59 -15.35
N ILE A 568 5.52 -8.61 -15.41
CA ILE A 568 5.78 -7.21 -15.14
C ILE A 568 4.95 -6.77 -13.92
N GLU A 569 5.51 -5.89 -13.09
CA GLU A 569 4.80 -5.27 -11.98
C GLU A 569 4.44 -3.83 -12.33
N SER A 570 3.17 -3.48 -12.20
CA SER A 570 2.69 -2.11 -12.31
C SER A 570 1.73 -1.82 -11.15
N MET A 571 1.90 -0.68 -10.48
CA MET A 571 1.07 -0.28 -9.33
C MET A 571 0.98 -1.33 -8.21
N LYS A 572 2.09 -2.05 -7.93
CA LYS A 572 2.19 -3.15 -6.95
C LYS A 572 1.38 -4.41 -7.32
N MET A 573 0.97 -4.54 -8.57
CA MET A 573 0.24 -5.68 -9.10
C MET A 573 1.06 -6.33 -10.21
N GLU A 574 1.28 -7.64 -10.09
CA GLU A 574 1.94 -8.43 -11.13
C GLU A 574 0.97 -8.70 -12.28
N THR A 575 1.45 -8.54 -13.49
CA THR A 575 0.71 -8.79 -14.72
C THR A 575 1.55 -9.67 -15.64
N THR A 576 0.96 -10.73 -16.18
CA THR A 576 1.64 -11.61 -17.14
C THR A 576 1.53 -11.02 -18.53
N LEU A 577 2.68 -10.75 -19.14
CA LEU A 577 2.76 -10.31 -20.53
C LEU A 577 2.69 -11.52 -21.46
N LYS A 578 1.83 -11.45 -22.47
CA LYS A 578 1.68 -12.46 -23.52
C LYS A 578 2.19 -11.92 -24.85
N SER A 579 2.78 -12.79 -25.64
CA SER A 579 3.21 -12.45 -27.00
C SER A 579 1.99 -12.18 -27.89
N ASP A 580 2.01 -11.08 -28.63
CA ASP A 580 1.03 -10.75 -29.66
C ASP A 580 1.41 -11.29 -31.05
N VAL A 581 2.57 -11.94 -31.15
CA VAL A 581 3.15 -12.44 -32.40
C VAL A 581 3.84 -13.80 -32.22
N ASP A 582 3.90 -14.56 -33.29
CA ASP A 582 4.73 -15.76 -33.39
C ASP A 582 6.16 -15.39 -33.82
N GLY A 583 7.17 -16.09 -33.30
CA GLY A 583 8.56 -15.88 -33.71
C GLY A 583 9.57 -16.59 -32.81
N THR A 584 10.84 -16.31 -33.04
CA THR A 584 11.96 -16.78 -32.22
C THR A 584 12.59 -15.59 -31.51
N ILE A 585 12.81 -15.70 -30.20
CA ILE A 585 13.41 -14.65 -29.39
C ILE A 585 14.87 -14.47 -29.80
N LEU A 586 15.19 -13.28 -30.24
CA LEU A 586 16.57 -12.90 -30.62
C LEU A 586 17.29 -12.29 -29.42
N GLU A 587 16.59 -11.43 -28.65
CA GLU A 587 17.22 -10.65 -27.59
C GLU A 587 16.17 -10.23 -26.57
N ILE A 588 16.56 -10.25 -25.31
CA ILE A 588 15.83 -9.64 -24.19
C ILE A 588 16.47 -8.26 -23.96
N LEU A 589 15.69 -7.20 -24.18
CA LEU A 589 16.21 -5.83 -24.22
C LEU A 589 16.33 -5.19 -22.83
N ILE A 590 15.49 -5.61 -21.88
CA ILE A 590 15.45 -5.07 -20.53
C ILE A 590 15.71 -6.20 -19.54
N ALA A 591 16.65 -6.02 -18.62
CA ALA A 591 16.94 -7.02 -17.58
C ALA A 591 15.83 -7.11 -16.53
N PRO A 592 15.64 -8.27 -15.84
CA PRO A 592 14.80 -8.33 -14.65
C PRO A 592 15.20 -7.26 -13.61
N GLY A 593 14.21 -6.59 -12.99
CA GLY A 593 14.40 -5.41 -12.16
C GLY A 593 14.46 -4.09 -12.91
N GLY A 594 14.52 -4.10 -14.25
CA GLY A 594 14.53 -2.90 -15.09
C GLY A 594 13.16 -2.24 -15.15
N VAL A 595 13.15 -0.91 -15.12
CA VAL A 595 11.94 -0.08 -15.29
C VAL A 595 11.60 0.00 -16.77
N ILE A 596 10.34 -0.14 -17.11
CA ILE A 596 9.81 -0.13 -18.47
C ILE A 596 8.70 0.90 -18.61
N GLN A 597 8.63 1.51 -19.81
CA GLN A 597 7.57 2.43 -20.19
C GLN A 597 6.44 1.70 -20.94
N ALA A 598 5.25 2.31 -20.98
CA ALA A 598 4.19 1.81 -21.86
C ALA A 598 4.66 1.87 -23.33
N GLN A 599 4.40 0.78 -24.07
CA GLN A 599 4.82 0.59 -25.48
C GLN A 599 6.34 0.48 -25.69
N GLU A 600 7.13 0.38 -24.63
CA GLU A 600 8.57 0.14 -24.75
C GLU A 600 8.85 -1.30 -25.18
N PRO A 601 9.73 -1.52 -26.19
CA PRO A 601 10.11 -2.86 -26.61
C PRO A 601 10.96 -3.55 -25.54
N ILE A 602 10.55 -4.74 -25.10
CA ILE A 602 11.24 -5.51 -24.06
C ILE A 602 11.84 -6.82 -24.59
N ILE A 603 11.29 -7.37 -25.67
CA ILE A 603 11.81 -8.56 -26.36
C ILE A 603 11.85 -8.30 -27.85
N LYS A 604 12.99 -8.61 -28.48
CA LYS A 604 13.17 -8.58 -29.94
C LYS A 604 13.03 -9.99 -30.50
N ILE A 605 12.26 -10.14 -31.56
CA ILE A 605 11.95 -11.42 -32.19
C ILE A 605 12.17 -11.38 -33.70
N ASN A 606 12.37 -12.57 -34.27
CA ASN A 606 12.52 -12.76 -35.72
C ASN A 606 11.18 -12.97 -36.42
#